data_ca9af15473c6ab0d1cf7828477ab32d8
#
_entry.id   ca9af15473c6ab0d1cf7828477ab32d8
#
_cell.length_a   1.000
_cell.length_b   1.000
_cell.length_c   1.000
_cell.angle_alpha   90.00
_cell.angle_beta   90.00
_cell.angle_gamma   90.00
#
_symmetry.space_group_name_H-M   'P 1'
#
loop_
_entity.id
_entity.type
_entity.pdbx_description
1 polymer ?
#
loop_
_entity_poly.entity_id
_entity_poly.type
_entity_poly.pdbx_seq_one_letter_code
_entity_poly.pdbx_strand_id
1 'polypeptide(L)'
;MNIVITGCSKGIGAELVKLWSQDNMVFGISRDIISLKKIQKNLKRPSNFKFIAEDITKLTVNQLNTWISVDSIDVLINNAGFLINKEFEKINYDDYKKVMDINFWGSFRITQLLIQKLSVVNGHIVNISSMGGVNFSSKFPGLSLYSSSKGALTILSECLAEELKSYNISVNTLALGAVQTEMLNKAFPSYKAPTSAKEMAEYIISFCESSNKILNGQIIKVSKSNP
;
A
#
# COMPACT_ATOMS: atom_id res chain seq x y z
N MET A 1 -1.46 -9.96 15.58
CA MET A 1 -0.65 -8.84 15.03
C MET A 1 -1.48 -7.56 14.97
N ASN A 2 -0.80 -6.41 15.02
CA ASN A 2 -1.36 -5.10 14.78
C ASN A 2 -0.90 -4.61 13.40
N ILE A 3 -1.82 -4.40 12.48
CA ILE A 3 -1.52 -4.18 11.07
C ILE A 3 -2.09 -2.84 10.63
N VAL A 4 -1.30 -1.99 9.98
CA VAL A 4 -1.76 -0.75 9.37
C VAL A 4 -1.85 -0.91 7.86
N ILE A 5 -2.99 -0.54 7.26
CA ILE A 5 -3.22 -0.64 5.81
C ILE A 5 -3.68 0.70 5.27
N THR A 6 -2.95 1.26 4.32
CA THR A 6 -3.36 2.47 3.61
C THR A 6 -4.15 2.14 2.34
N GLY A 7 -5.14 2.96 1.99
CA GLY A 7 -5.97 2.72 0.79
C GLY A 7 -6.88 1.50 0.90
N CYS A 8 -7.47 1.27 2.07
CA CYS A 8 -8.17 0.03 2.42
C CYS A 8 -9.68 0.02 2.10
N SER A 9 -10.23 1.02 1.42
CA SER A 9 -11.67 1.06 1.12
C SER A 9 -12.10 0.22 -0.09
N LYS A 10 -11.17 -0.16 -0.98
CA LYS A 10 -11.44 -0.85 -2.25
C LYS A 10 -10.26 -1.74 -2.65
N GLY A 11 -10.50 -2.61 -3.66
CA GLY A 11 -9.47 -3.43 -4.28
C GLY A 11 -8.67 -4.27 -3.29
N ILE A 12 -7.38 -4.36 -3.48
CA ILE A 12 -6.46 -5.18 -2.67
C ILE A 12 -6.55 -4.80 -1.18
N GLY A 13 -6.55 -3.50 -0.86
CA GLY A 13 -6.61 -3.05 0.52
C GLY A 13 -7.87 -3.48 1.26
N ALA A 14 -9.03 -3.50 0.59
CA ALA A 14 -10.28 -3.99 1.17
C ALA A 14 -10.25 -5.50 1.41
N GLU A 15 -9.65 -6.28 0.50
CA GLU A 15 -9.48 -7.72 0.69
C GLU A 15 -8.50 -8.03 1.83
N LEU A 16 -7.40 -7.28 1.95
CA LEU A 16 -6.47 -7.39 3.09
C LEU A 16 -7.20 -7.18 4.43
N VAL A 17 -8.04 -6.14 4.52
CA VAL A 17 -8.85 -5.91 5.74
C VAL A 17 -9.73 -7.08 6.05
N LYS A 18 -10.49 -7.61 5.05
CA LYS A 18 -11.42 -8.74 5.25
C LYS A 18 -10.73 -10.00 5.72
N LEU A 19 -9.54 -10.28 5.20
CA LEU A 19 -8.78 -11.48 5.53
C LEU A 19 -8.07 -11.35 6.89
N TRP A 20 -7.29 -10.29 7.08
CA TRP A 20 -6.51 -10.12 8.30
C TRP A 20 -7.35 -9.84 9.56
N SER A 21 -8.47 -9.13 9.44
CA SER A 21 -9.32 -8.83 10.59
C SER A 21 -10.01 -10.06 11.20
N GLN A 22 -9.87 -11.25 10.59
CA GLN A 22 -10.39 -12.49 11.18
C GLN A 22 -9.66 -12.81 12.49
N ASP A 23 -8.34 -12.61 12.55
CA ASP A 23 -7.50 -13.01 13.67
C ASP A 23 -6.54 -11.93 14.17
N ASN A 24 -6.52 -10.74 13.53
CA ASN A 24 -5.59 -9.66 13.81
C ASN A 24 -6.31 -8.32 13.99
N MET A 25 -5.69 -7.38 14.71
CA MET A 25 -6.15 -6.00 14.77
C MET A 25 -5.66 -5.24 13.54
N VAL A 26 -6.59 -4.68 12.78
CA VAL A 26 -6.31 -3.93 11.55
C VAL A 26 -6.69 -2.47 11.71
N PHE A 27 -5.78 -1.58 11.42
CA PHE A 27 -5.95 -0.13 11.38
C PHE A 27 -5.95 0.34 9.92
N GLY A 28 -7.09 0.79 9.42
CA GLY A 28 -7.27 1.19 8.03
C GLY A 28 -7.37 2.70 7.85
N ILE A 29 -6.71 3.27 6.83
CA ILE A 29 -6.90 4.65 6.43
C ILE A 29 -7.35 4.75 4.98
N SER A 30 -8.43 5.50 4.73
CA SER A 30 -8.92 5.85 3.40
C SER A 30 -9.91 7.00 3.50
N ARG A 31 -10.11 7.75 2.42
CA ARG A 31 -11.04 8.90 2.38
C ARG A 31 -12.52 8.50 2.33
N ASP A 32 -12.83 7.29 1.87
CA ASP A 32 -14.21 6.82 1.62
C ASP A 32 -14.83 6.19 2.87
N ILE A 33 -15.40 7.04 3.74
CA ILE A 33 -16.05 6.63 4.99
C ILE A 33 -17.20 5.62 4.76
N ILE A 34 -17.93 5.75 3.65
CA ILE A 34 -19.08 4.88 3.34
C ILE A 34 -18.59 3.46 3.08
N SER A 35 -17.57 3.32 2.24
CA SER A 35 -16.94 2.01 1.96
C SER A 35 -16.30 1.41 3.21
N LEU A 36 -15.62 2.19 4.05
CA LEU A 36 -15.01 1.72 5.29
C LEU A 36 -16.08 1.16 6.26
N LYS A 37 -17.16 1.90 6.49
CA LYS A 37 -18.29 1.44 7.33
C LYS A 37 -18.95 0.18 6.76
N LYS A 38 -19.13 0.10 5.44
CA LYS A 38 -19.69 -1.07 4.77
C LYS A 38 -18.79 -2.30 4.95
N ILE A 39 -17.48 -2.14 4.80
CA ILE A 39 -16.50 -3.20 5.05
C ILE A 39 -16.62 -3.68 6.49
N GLN A 40 -16.51 -2.77 7.45
CA GLN A 40 -16.57 -3.11 8.89
C GLN A 40 -17.84 -3.89 9.25
N LYS A 41 -19.00 -3.43 8.77
CA LYS A 41 -20.29 -4.09 9.03
C LYS A 41 -20.33 -5.53 8.54
N ASN A 42 -19.61 -5.85 7.47
CA ASN A 42 -19.63 -7.17 6.82
C ASN A 42 -18.47 -8.08 7.27
N LEU A 43 -17.63 -7.66 8.20
CA LEU A 43 -16.58 -8.49 8.75
C LEU A 43 -17.14 -9.53 9.72
N LYS A 44 -16.48 -10.68 9.83
CA LYS A 44 -16.80 -11.68 10.87
C LYS A 44 -16.52 -11.16 12.26
N ARG A 45 -15.47 -10.33 12.42
CA ARG A 45 -15.08 -9.68 13.69
C ARG A 45 -14.92 -8.17 13.47
N PRO A 46 -16.02 -7.38 13.48
CA PRO A 46 -15.99 -5.94 13.21
C PRO A 46 -15.12 -5.14 14.20
N SER A 47 -14.97 -5.63 15.45
CA SER A 47 -14.13 -5.03 16.48
C SER A 47 -12.63 -5.05 16.15
N ASN A 48 -12.20 -5.98 15.30
CA ASN A 48 -10.82 -6.12 14.86
C ASN A 48 -10.42 -5.13 13.75
N PHE A 49 -11.36 -4.32 13.26
CA PHE A 49 -11.08 -3.30 12.26
C PHE A 49 -11.40 -1.91 12.80
N LYS A 50 -10.37 -1.12 13.05
CA LYS A 50 -10.46 0.30 13.36
C LYS A 50 -10.02 1.11 12.15
N PHE A 51 -10.72 2.19 11.83
CA PHE A 51 -10.35 3.00 10.67
C PHE A 51 -10.47 4.50 10.94
N ILE A 52 -9.74 5.26 10.13
CA ILE A 52 -9.87 6.70 10.03
C ILE A 52 -10.21 7.08 8.57
N ALA A 53 -11.23 7.94 8.42
CA ALA A 53 -11.62 8.47 7.11
C ALA A 53 -10.89 9.78 6.84
N GLU A 54 -9.62 9.67 6.38
CA GLU A 54 -8.73 10.82 6.22
C GLU A 54 -7.89 10.69 4.94
N ASP A 55 -7.38 11.82 4.47
CA ASP A 55 -6.36 11.87 3.43
C ASP A 55 -4.99 11.55 4.04
N ILE A 56 -4.36 10.49 3.54
CA ILE A 56 -3.05 10.02 4.03
C ILE A 56 -1.97 11.12 3.94
N THR A 57 -2.11 12.05 3.00
CA THR A 57 -1.16 13.15 2.81
C THR A 57 -1.25 14.25 3.88
N LYS A 58 -2.36 14.25 4.63
CA LYS A 58 -2.70 15.27 5.65
C LYS A 58 -2.70 14.74 7.07
N LEU A 59 -2.45 13.44 7.25
CA LEU A 59 -2.49 12.81 8.58
C LEU A 59 -1.52 13.48 9.56
N THR A 60 -2.05 13.89 10.71
CA THR A 60 -1.28 14.50 11.79
C THR A 60 -0.90 13.47 12.86
N VAL A 61 0.11 13.80 13.68
CA VAL A 61 0.52 12.96 14.82
C VAL A 61 -0.65 12.75 15.80
N ASN A 62 -1.43 13.79 16.08
CA ASN A 62 -2.56 13.70 17.02
C ASN A 62 -3.65 12.76 16.48
N GLN A 63 -4.00 12.86 15.20
CA GLN A 63 -4.95 11.94 14.57
C GLN A 63 -4.44 10.50 14.58
N LEU A 64 -3.15 10.28 14.29
CA LEU A 64 -2.54 8.96 14.34
C LEU A 64 -2.64 8.37 15.76
N ASN A 65 -2.25 9.10 16.78
CA ASN A 65 -2.26 8.61 18.17
C ASN A 65 -3.67 8.31 18.68
N THR A 66 -4.68 9.07 18.24
CA THR A 66 -6.09 8.81 18.56
C THR A 66 -6.59 7.56 17.83
N TRP A 67 -6.20 7.38 16.57
CA TRP A 67 -6.64 6.26 15.74
C TRP A 67 -5.93 4.95 16.07
N ILE A 68 -4.61 4.97 16.24
CA ILE A 68 -3.79 3.79 16.58
C ILE A 68 -3.55 3.76 18.08
N SER A 69 -4.44 3.10 18.79
CA SER A 69 -4.46 3.02 20.26
C SER A 69 -3.58 1.89 20.83
N VAL A 70 -2.66 1.33 20.04
CA VAL A 70 -1.72 0.29 20.44
C VAL A 70 -0.29 0.83 20.45
N ASP A 71 0.57 0.21 21.27
CA ASP A 71 1.96 0.67 21.43
C ASP A 71 2.88 0.17 20.33
N SER A 72 2.52 -0.93 19.67
CA SER A 72 3.34 -1.55 18.63
C SER A 72 2.54 -1.87 17.37
N ILE A 73 3.22 -1.81 16.21
CA ILE A 73 2.70 -2.20 14.90
C ILE A 73 3.63 -3.27 14.31
N ASP A 74 3.08 -4.42 13.99
CA ASP A 74 3.81 -5.53 13.39
C ASP A 74 4.04 -5.30 11.89
N VAL A 75 3.02 -4.80 11.17
CA VAL A 75 3.07 -4.64 9.71
C VAL A 75 2.45 -3.33 9.27
N LEU A 76 3.16 -2.59 8.41
CA LEU A 76 2.64 -1.45 7.65
C LEU A 76 2.55 -1.80 6.17
N ILE A 77 1.35 -1.77 5.60
CA ILE A 77 1.12 -1.92 4.16
C ILE A 77 0.83 -0.56 3.53
N ASN A 78 1.81 -0.04 2.82
CA ASN A 78 1.65 1.16 1.98
C ASN A 78 1.00 0.76 0.65
N ASN A 79 -0.33 0.59 0.66
CA ASN A 79 -1.12 0.18 -0.49
C ASN A 79 -1.88 1.34 -1.14
N ALA A 80 -2.06 2.47 -0.46
CA ALA A 80 -2.71 3.64 -1.06
C ALA A 80 -2.04 4.02 -2.38
N GLY A 81 -2.86 4.27 -3.40
CA GLY A 81 -2.35 4.64 -4.71
C GLY A 81 -3.41 5.31 -5.56
N PHE A 82 -2.93 6.06 -6.54
CA PHE A 82 -3.73 6.72 -7.55
C PHE A 82 -3.07 6.57 -8.90
N LEU A 83 -3.84 6.11 -9.89
CA LEU A 83 -3.39 5.93 -11.26
C LEU A 83 -4.12 6.91 -12.16
N ILE A 84 -3.36 7.60 -13.01
CA ILE A 84 -3.85 8.37 -14.13
C ILE A 84 -3.29 7.74 -15.41
N ASN A 85 -4.17 7.49 -16.39
CA ASN A 85 -3.80 7.12 -17.74
C ASN A 85 -3.99 8.34 -18.61
N LYS A 86 -2.90 9.01 -18.99
CA LYS A 86 -2.92 10.28 -19.71
C LYS A 86 -1.67 10.43 -20.56
N GLU A 87 -1.82 10.92 -21.79
CA GLU A 87 -0.71 11.22 -22.70
C GLU A 87 0.28 12.19 -22.03
N PHE A 88 1.57 11.94 -22.22
CA PHE A 88 2.63 12.69 -21.53
C PHE A 88 2.51 14.20 -21.71
N GLU A 89 2.27 14.65 -22.91
CA GLU A 89 2.13 16.08 -23.27
C GLU A 89 0.90 16.78 -22.65
N LYS A 90 -0.09 15.99 -22.21
CA LYS A 90 -1.32 16.49 -21.59
C LYS A 90 -1.27 16.52 -20.07
N ILE A 91 -0.22 15.94 -19.45
CA ILE A 91 -0.04 15.94 -18.00
C ILE A 91 0.23 17.37 -17.53
N ASN A 92 -0.56 17.85 -16.57
CA ASN A 92 -0.36 19.14 -15.93
C ASN A 92 0.19 19.01 -14.50
N TYR A 93 0.49 20.13 -13.86
CA TYR A 93 1.06 20.15 -12.51
C TYR A 93 0.12 19.57 -11.45
N ASP A 94 -1.20 19.74 -11.59
CA ASP A 94 -2.18 19.17 -10.64
C ASP A 94 -2.23 17.66 -10.74
N ASP A 95 -2.11 17.09 -11.94
CA ASP A 95 -1.97 15.65 -12.16
C ASP A 95 -0.72 15.12 -11.45
N TYR A 96 0.43 15.79 -11.69
CA TYR A 96 1.71 15.47 -11.06
C TYR A 96 1.60 15.52 -9.54
N LYS A 97 1.13 16.63 -9.00
CA LYS A 97 0.99 16.84 -7.57
C LYS A 97 0.13 15.73 -6.93
N LYS A 98 -1.03 15.45 -7.50
CA LYS A 98 -1.96 14.45 -6.99
C LYS A 98 -1.36 13.03 -6.99
N VAL A 99 -0.69 12.65 -8.08
CA VAL A 99 -0.08 11.31 -8.19
C VAL A 99 1.08 11.17 -7.20
N MET A 100 1.97 12.16 -7.14
CA MET A 100 3.13 12.12 -6.24
C MET A 100 2.72 12.23 -4.76
N ASP A 101 1.76 13.07 -4.44
CA ASP A 101 1.26 13.23 -3.08
C ASP A 101 0.68 11.90 -2.56
N ILE A 102 -0.10 11.19 -3.36
CA ILE A 102 -0.74 9.94 -2.91
C ILE A 102 0.25 8.78 -2.95
N ASN A 103 0.97 8.57 -4.06
CA ASN A 103 1.75 7.36 -4.29
C ASN A 103 3.11 7.37 -3.59
N PHE A 104 3.68 8.56 -3.35
CA PHE A 104 4.99 8.72 -2.74
C PHE A 104 4.90 9.39 -1.37
N TRP A 105 4.44 10.65 -1.30
CA TRP A 105 4.43 11.42 -0.07
C TRP A 105 3.55 10.77 1.03
N GLY A 106 2.38 10.25 0.68
CA GLY A 106 1.51 9.55 1.62
C GLY A 106 2.20 8.37 2.29
N SER A 107 2.90 7.53 1.50
CA SER A 107 3.67 6.39 2.02
C SER A 107 4.88 6.84 2.84
N PHE A 108 5.59 7.88 2.39
CA PHE A 108 6.68 8.49 3.13
C PHE A 108 6.22 8.98 4.50
N ARG A 109 5.14 9.76 4.53
CA ARG A 109 4.64 10.39 5.75
C ARG A 109 4.12 9.38 6.78
N ILE A 110 3.32 8.41 6.37
CA ILE A 110 2.80 7.41 7.31
C ILE A 110 3.93 6.55 7.88
N THR A 111 4.95 6.24 7.07
CA THR A 111 6.14 5.52 7.54
C THR A 111 6.85 6.32 8.62
N GLN A 112 7.14 7.61 8.39
CA GLN A 112 7.75 8.48 9.42
C GLN A 112 6.97 8.47 10.74
N LEU A 113 5.65 8.56 10.66
CA LEU A 113 4.77 8.62 11.83
C LEU A 113 4.77 7.31 12.63
N LEU A 114 5.06 6.17 12.00
CA LEU A 114 4.97 4.84 12.60
C LEU A 114 6.31 4.22 13.01
N ILE A 115 7.46 4.83 12.69
CA ILE A 115 8.79 4.26 13.00
C ILE A 115 8.87 3.79 14.46
N GLN A 116 8.46 4.62 15.42
CA GLN A 116 8.56 4.29 16.85
C GLN A 116 7.70 3.08 17.23
N LYS A 117 6.49 2.96 16.66
CA LYS A 117 5.60 1.81 16.93
C LYS A 117 6.07 0.53 16.23
N LEU A 118 6.68 0.66 15.05
CA LEU A 118 7.28 -0.47 14.31
C LEU A 118 8.54 -1.00 15.00
N SER A 119 9.37 -0.12 15.55
CA SER A 119 10.62 -0.52 16.22
C SER A 119 10.42 -1.38 17.47
N VAL A 120 9.27 -1.27 18.14
CA VAL A 120 8.97 -2.03 19.37
C VAL A 120 8.97 -3.55 19.14
N VAL A 121 8.58 -4.01 17.95
CA VAL A 121 8.37 -5.43 17.64
C VAL A 121 9.14 -5.92 16.40
N ASN A 122 10.18 -5.17 15.99
CA ASN A 122 10.92 -5.45 14.75
C ASN A 122 9.96 -5.53 13.54
N GLY A 123 9.20 -4.47 13.34
CA GLY A 123 8.10 -4.42 12.39
C GLY A 123 8.52 -4.57 10.94
N HIS A 124 7.55 -4.82 10.08
CA HIS A 124 7.74 -4.98 8.63
C HIS A 124 6.95 -3.94 7.84
N ILE A 125 7.63 -3.20 6.98
CA ILE A 125 7.03 -2.26 6.02
C ILE A 125 7.00 -2.91 4.65
N VAL A 126 5.82 -3.01 4.07
CA VAL A 126 5.63 -3.52 2.70
C VAL A 126 5.05 -2.41 1.83
N ASN A 127 5.82 -1.95 0.89
CA ASN A 127 5.42 -0.93 -0.07
C ASN A 127 4.84 -1.60 -1.33
N ILE A 128 3.60 -1.28 -1.65
CA ILE A 128 2.94 -1.78 -2.86
C ILE A 128 3.29 -0.87 -4.04
N SER A 129 4.25 -1.34 -4.83
CA SER A 129 4.67 -0.71 -6.07
C SER A 129 3.98 -1.37 -7.28
N SER A 130 4.55 -1.19 -8.45
CA SER A 130 4.04 -1.72 -9.71
C SER A 130 5.20 -2.20 -10.58
N MET A 131 4.95 -3.17 -11.44
CA MET A 131 5.88 -3.54 -12.51
C MET A 131 6.33 -2.33 -13.33
N GLY A 132 5.45 -1.34 -13.55
CA GLY A 132 5.80 -0.07 -14.19
C GLY A 132 6.86 0.74 -13.44
N GLY A 133 6.99 0.57 -12.12
CA GLY A 133 7.96 1.26 -11.25
C GLY A 133 9.32 0.59 -11.09
N VAL A 134 9.56 -0.54 -11.76
CA VAL A 134 10.86 -1.25 -11.68
C VAL A 134 11.57 -1.28 -13.03
N ASN A 135 12.90 -1.38 -12.98
CA ASN A 135 13.73 -1.47 -14.19
C ASN A 135 13.50 -2.79 -14.91
N PHE A 136 13.75 -2.77 -16.22
CA PHE A 136 13.66 -3.95 -17.11
C PHE A 136 12.27 -4.59 -17.14
N SER A 137 11.20 -3.78 -16.92
CA SER A 137 9.82 -4.17 -17.17
C SER A 137 9.24 -3.37 -18.33
N SER A 138 8.22 -3.91 -18.98
CA SER A 138 7.48 -3.20 -20.04
C SER A 138 6.88 -1.91 -19.50
N LYS A 139 6.90 -0.86 -20.30
CA LYS A 139 6.27 0.43 -20.01
C LYS A 139 5.11 0.66 -20.97
N PHE A 140 4.06 1.28 -20.47
CA PHE A 140 2.84 1.50 -21.24
C PHE A 140 2.62 3.00 -21.50
N PRO A 141 2.24 3.37 -22.73
CA PRO A 141 1.81 4.74 -23.02
C PRO A 141 0.72 5.20 -22.03
N GLY A 142 0.76 6.46 -21.66
CA GLY A 142 -0.18 7.05 -20.70
C GLY A 142 0.15 6.82 -19.22
N LEU A 143 1.10 5.94 -18.90
CA LEU A 143 1.48 5.63 -17.51
C LEU A 143 2.79 6.24 -17.04
N SER A 144 3.39 7.18 -17.77
CA SER A 144 4.69 7.77 -17.43
C SER A 144 4.73 8.31 -16.00
N LEU A 145 3.76 9.13 -15.62
CA LEU A 145 3.69 9.74 -14.30
C LEU A 145 3.43 8.70 -13.19
N TYR A 146 2.49 7.78 -13.42
CA TYR A 146 2.21 6.70 -12.47
C TYR A 146 3.45 5.82 -12.24
N SER A 147 4.08 5.37 -13.32
CA SER A 147 5.28 4.52 -13.26
C SER A 147 6.44 5.24 -12.55
N SER A 148 6.65 6.51 -12.83
CA SER A 148 7.67 7.33 -12.13
C SER A 148 7.40 7.44 -10.64
N SER A 149 6.13 7.65 -10.23
CA SER A 149 5.78 7.72 -8.81
C SER A 149 6.00 6.38 -8.08
N LYS A 150 5.72 5.26 -8.76
CA LYS A 150 5.98 3.91 -8.21
C LYS A 150 7.47 3.57 -8.21
N GLY A 151 8.25 4.08 -9.18
CA GLY A 151 9.71 4.02 -9.17
C GLY A 151 10.31 4.79 -8.00
N ALA A 152 9.82 6.01 -7.73
CA ALA A 152 10.23 6.80 -6.57
C ALA A 152 9.96 6.06 -5.25
N LEU A 153 8.78 5.43 -5.09
CA LEU A 153 8.46 4.62 -3.91
C LEU A 153 9.38 3.39 -3.79
N THR A 154 9.75 2.77 -4.91
CA THR A 154 10.67 1.62 -4.93
C THR A 154 12.05 2.00 -4.43
N ILE A 155 12.62 3.11 -4.92
CA ILE A 155 13.92 3.62 -4.46
C ILE A 155 13.86 4.06 -2.98
N LEU A 156 12.78 4.74 -2.57
CA LEU A 156 12.58 5.07 -1.16
C LEU A 156 12.63 3.83 -0.28
N SER A 157 12.06 2.72 -0.73
CA SER A 157 12.05 1.47 0.04
C SER A 157 13.45 0.91 0.27
N GLU A 158 14.33 0.98 -0.73
CA GLU A 158 15.73 0.57 -0.61
C GLU A 158 16.48 1.48 0.36
N CYS A 159 16.29 2.80 0.28
CA CYS A 159 16.87 3.75 1.24
C CYS A 159 16.41 3.47 2.68
N LEU A 160 15.09 3.29 2.87
CA LEU A 160 14.53 3.02 4.19
C LEU A 160 15.00 1.67 4.76
N ALA A 161 15.23 0.66 3.92
CA ALA A 161 15.78 -0.61 4.37
C ALA A 161 17.15 -0.46 5.02
N GLU A 162 17.97 0.49 4.57
CA GLU A 162 19.26 0.83 5.17
C GLU A 162 19.09 1.75 6.39
N GLU A 163 18.33 2.84 6.26
CA GLU A 163 18.17 3.83 7.32
C GLU A 163 17.47 3.26 8.57
N LEU A 164 16.56 2.29 8.41
CA LEU A 164 15.79 1.71 9.51
C LEU A 164 16.41 0.43 10.09
N LYS A 165 17.58 0.01 9.65
CA LYS A 165 18.31 -1.15 10.23
C LYS A 165 18.55 -1.00 11.73
N SER A 166 18.91 0.19 12.19
CA SER A 166 19.16 0.47 13.62
C SER A 166 17.88 0.35 14.47
N TYR A 167 16.71 0.40 13.86
CA TYR A 167 15.42 0.19 14.50
C TYR A 167 14.94 -1.26 14.38
N ASN A 168 15.71 -2.16 13.75
CA ASN A 168 15.32 -3.53 13.41
C ASN A 168 14.02 -3.62 12.60
N ILE A 169 13.73 -2.64 11.74
CA ILE A 169 12.56 -2.61 10.87
C ILE A 169 12.97 -3.11 9.49
N SER A 170 12.27 -4.12 8.98
CA SER A 170 12.44 -4.59 7.61
C SER A 170 11.56 -3.81 6.64
N VAL A 171 12.11 -3.46 5.47
CA VAL A 171 11.37 -2.73 4.42
C VAL A 171 11.52 -3.47 3.10
N ASN A 172 10.40 -3.88 2.51
CA ASN A 172 10.40 -4.56 1.21
C ASN A 172 9.36 -3.96 0.27
N THR A 173 9.54 -4.17 -1.01
CA THR A 173 8.64 -3.73 -2.07
C THR A 173 8.04 -4.90 -2.82
N LEU A 174 6.74 -4.92 -2.99
CA LEU A 174 6.05 -5.80 -3.92
C LEU A 174 5.67 -5.00 -5.17
N ALA A 175 6.36 -5.27 -6.28
CA ALA A 175 6.09 -4.67 -7.59
C ALA A 175 5.02 -5.50 -8.31
N LEU A 176 3.76 -5.11 -8.16
CA LEU A 176 2.64 -5.88 -8.68
C LEU A 176 2.46 -5.69 -10.18
N GLY A 177 2.14 -6.79 -10.87
CA GLY A 177 1.55 -6.77 -12.21
C GLY A 177 0.08 -6.33 -12.18
N ALA A 178 -0.65 -6.64 -13.26
CA ALA A 178 -2.07 -6.29 -13.35
C ALA A 178 -2.92 -7.11 -12.37
N VAL A 179 -3.69 -6.40 -11.54
CA VAL A 179 -4.65 -6.98 -10.59
C VAL A 179 -6.03 -6.42 -10.86
N GLN A 180 -7.04 -7.28 -10.95
CA GLN A 180 -8.42 -6.89 -11.24
C GLN A 180 -9.01 -6.06 -10.10
N THR A 181 -8.98 -4.75 -10.28
CA THR A 181 -9.43 -3.74 -9.31
C THR A 181 -10.21 -2.64 -10.01
N GLU A 182 -10.98 -1.85 -9.26
CA GLU A 182 -11.66 -0.67 -9.79
C GLU A 182 -10.68 0.35 -10.39
N MET A 183 -9.47 0.46 -9.83
CA MET A 183 -8.42 1.35 -10.34
C MET A 183 -7.98 0.91 -11.75
N LEU A 184 -7.71 -0.37 -11.94
CA LEU A 184 -7.33 -0.92 -13.24
C LEU A 184 -8.46 -0.75 -14.25
N ASN A 185 -9.70 -1.09 -13.88
CA ASN A 185 -10.85 -0.97 -14.77
C ASN A 185 -11.09 0.46 -15.27
N LYS A 186 -10.84 1.46 -14.42
CA LYS A 186 -10.93 2.87 -14.82
C LYS A 186 -9.84 3.28 -15.79
N ALA A 187 -8.63 2.79 -15.62
CA ALA A 187 -7.49 3.12 -16.47
C ALA A 187 -7.50 2.34 -17.79
N PHE A 188 -8.03 1.13 -17.77
CA PHE A 188 -8.06 0.19 -18.90
C PHE A 188 -9.39 -0.59 -18.92
N PRO A 189 -10.50 0.05 -19.38
CA PRO A 189 -11.84 -0.56 -19.28
C PRO A 189 -12.02 -1.90 -20.01
N SER A 190 -11.24 -2.11 -21.09
CA SER A 190 -11.32 -3.32 -21.91
C SER A 190 -10.36 -4.43 -21.46
N TYR A 191 -9.49 -4.16 -20.48
CA TYR A 191 -8.50 -5.13 -20.03
C TYR A 191 -9.01 -5.92 -18.82
N LYS A 192 -8.88 -7.25 -18.90
CA LYS A 192 -9.21 -8.16 -17.80
C LYS A 192 -7.93 -8.77 -17.23
N ALA A 193 -7.60 -8.42 -16.00
CA ALA A 193 -6.40 -8.92 -15.34
C ALA A 193 -6.54 -10.40 -14.97
N PRO A 194 -5.44 -11.19 -15.03
CA PRO A 194 -5.46 -12.61 -14.69
C PRO A 194 -5.49 -12.89 -13.18
N THR A 195 -5.25 -11.87 -12.35
CA THR A 195 -5.19 -12.01 -10.88
C THR A 195 -6.28 -11.14 -10.24
N SER A 196 -7.08 -11.72 -9.38
CA SER A 196 -8.08 -11.00 -8.60
C SER A 196 -7.45 -10.24 -7.42
N ALA A 197 -8.17 -9.22 -6.89
CA ALA A 197 -7.75 -8.51 -5.69
C ALA A 197 -7.61 -9.44 -4.47
N LYS A 198 -8.46 -10.47 -4.38
CA LYS A 198 -8.42 -11.44 -3.29
C LYS A 198 -7.17 -12.32 -3.35
N GLU A 199 -6.89 -12.93 -4.51
CA GLU A 199 -5.66 -13.75 -4.71
C GLU A 199 -4.40 -12.94 -4.38
N MET A 200 -4.36 -11.67 -4.80
CA MET A 200 -3.23 -10.80 -4.49
C MET A 200 -3.13 -10.47 -3.00
N ALA A 201 -4.25 -10.26 -2.33
CA ALA A 201 -4.25 -10.03 -0.87
C ALA A 201 -3.77 -11.27 -0.10
N GLU A 202 -4.20 -12.47 -0.49
CA GLU A 202 -3.73 -13.74 0.08
C GLU A 202 -2.21 -13.90 -0.06
N TYR A 203 -1.67 -13.57 -1.23
CA TYR A 203 -0.22 -13.56 -1.46
C TYR A 203 0.51 -12.55 -0.55
N ILE A 204 0.01 -11.30 -0.47
CA ILE A 204 0.62 -10.26 0.38
C ILE A 204 0.64 -10.69 1.85
N ILE A 205 -0.42 -11.31 2.34
CA ILE A 205 -0.52 -11.84 3.70
C ILE A 205 0.57 -12.90 3.94
N SER A 206 0.62 -13.91 3.08
CA SER A 206 1.63 -14.98 3.16
C SER A 206 3.06 -14.42 3.11
N PHE A 207 3.30 -13.43 2.25
CA PHE A 207 4.59 -12.73 2.19
C PHE A 207 4.92 -12.05 3.51
N CYS A 208 4.01 -11.28 4.10
CA CYS A 208 4.24 -10.59 5.36
C CYS A 208 4.50 -11.54 6.53
N GLU A 209 3.83 -12.68 6.57
CA GLU A 209 3.97 -13.68 7.64
C GLU A 209 5.27 -14.47 7.57
N SER A 210 5.84 -14.67 6.38
CA SER A 210 7.00 -15.54 6.16
C SER A 210 8.32 -14.80 5.95
N SER A 211 8.32 -13.57 5.47
CA SER A 211 9.52 -12.94 4.91
C SER A 211 10.20 -11.89 5.79
N ASN A 212 9.52 -11.33 6.79
CA ASN A 212 10.04 -10.23 7.61
C ASN A 212 11.35 -10.54 8.36
N LYS A 213 11.61 -11.80 8.63
CA LYS A 213 12.83 -12.26 9.31
C LYS A 213 14.00 -12.54 8.37
N ILE A 214 13.78 -12.63 7.08
CA ILE A 214 14.75 -13.07 6.09
C ILE A 214 15.06 -11.99 5.07
N LEU A 215 14.04 -11.20 4.67
CA LEU A 215 14.16 -10.24 3.59
C LEU A 215 14.15 -8.80 4.10
N ASN A 216 15.12 -8.02 3.65
CA ASN A 216 15.17 -6.58 3.84
C ASN A 216 15.72 -5.92 2.56
N GLY A 217 15.15 -4.80 2.14
CA GLY A 217 15.56 -4.06 0.94
C GLY A 217 15.21 -4.74 -0.38
N GLN A 218 14.34 -5.75 -0.38
CA GLN A 218 14.04 -6.52 -1.59
C GLN A 218 12.91 -5.92 -2.41
N ILE A 219 13.10 -5.93 -3.73
CA ILE A 219 12.07 -5.58 -4.71
C ILE A 219 11.61 -6.87 -5.38
N ILE A 220 10.42 -7.33 -5.01
CA ILE A 220 9.88 -8.59 -5.49
C ILE A 220 8.85 -8.32 -6.58
N LYS A 221 9.11 -8.83 -7.77
CA LYS A 221 8.19 -8.76 -8.91
C LYS A 221 7.10 -9.83 -8.75
N VAL A 222 5.84 -9.39 -8.67
CA VAL A 222 4.68 -10.27 -8.46
C VAL A 222 3.73 -10.16 -9.63
N SER A 223 3.88 -11.03 -10.61
CA SER A 223 3.06 -11.04 -11.83
C SER A 223 2.98 -12.44 -12.41
N LYS A 224 1.81 -12.83 -12.91
CA LYS A 224 1.61 -14.07 -13.68
C LYS A 224 2.13 -13.96 -15.11
N SER A 225 2.24 -12.75 -15.62
CA SER A 225 2.76 -12.44 -16.94
C SER A 225 3.55 -11.15 -16.89
N ASN A 226 4.60 -11.01 -17.68
CA ASN A 226 5.13 -9.68 -17.99
C ASN A 226 4.10 -9.03 -18.93
N PRO A 227 3.46 -7.92 -18.52
CA PRO A 227 2.56 -7.21 -19.41
C PRO A 227 3.34 -6.65 -20.58
#